data_8e093ab8d8f550721667bfcebb5ee1a7
#
_entry.id   8e093ab8d8f550721667bfcebb5ee1a7
#
_cell.length_a   1.000
_cell.length_b   1.000
_cell.length_c   1.000
_cell.angle_alpha   90.00
_cell.angle_beta   90.00
_cell.angle_gamma   90.00
#
_symmetry.space_group_name_H-M   'P 1'
#
loop_
_entity.id
_entity.type
_entity.pdbx_description
1 polymer ?
#
loop_
_entity_poly.entity_id
_entity_poly.type
_entity_poly.pdbx_seq_one_letter_code
_entity_poly.pdbx_strand_id
1 'polypeptide(L)'
;FQNRIGPNRAGPKGFLQPAADAVKLFFKEDIIPTLADKPVYLIAPAMAVIPAIIIWAVIPFGCLNLNWDYQACFSADPDAAGLRNILQIADINVGVLYILAVTSIGVYGITLAGWASNNKYSMMGGLRSAAQLISYELALGAAVLAVVMTYGTLSTHQIVVQQAGLWGIVPQFLGFILFMFASTAEVVRAPF
;
A
#
# COMPACT_ATOMS: atom_id res chain seq x y z
N PHE A 1 5.32 -12.41 -22.06
CA PHE A 1 3.90 -12.40 -21.71
C PHE A 1 3.14 -13.38 -22.59
N GLN A 2 2.01 -13.87 -22.10
CA GLN A 2 1.20 -14.87 -22.79
C GLN A 2 0.61 -14.26 -24.07
N ASN A 3 0.80 -14.90 -25.20
CA ASN A 3 0.28 -14.44 -26.50
C ASN A 3 -1.22 -14.79 -26.64
N ARG A 4 -2.04 -14.31 -25.70
CA ARG A 4 -3.50 -14.50 -25.68
C ARG A 4 -4.22 -13.24 -25.19
N ILE A 5 -5.43 -13.03 -25.71
CA ILE A 5 -6.32 -11.97 -25.26
C ILE A 5 -6.86 -12.38 -23.87
N GLY A 6 -6.76 -11.50 -22.86
CA GLY A 6 -7.36 -11.70 -21.55
C GLY A 6 -8.90 -11.72 -21.59
N PRO A 7 -9.58 -11.83 -20.42
CA PRO A 7 -11.03 -11.83 -20.36
C PRO A 7 -11.59 -10.50 -20.91
N ASN A 8 -12.44 -10.57 -21.91
CA ASN A 8 -12.96 -9.41 -22.64
C ASN A 8 -14.49 -9.27 -22.61
N ARG A 9 -15.18 -10.16 -21.86
CA ARG A 9 -16.66 -10.21 -21.84
C ARG A 9 -17.31 -9.29 -20.80
N ALA A 10 -16.58 -8.86 -19.78
CA ALA A 10 -17.11 -7.96 -18.75
C ALA A 10 -16.96 -6.49 -19.19
N GLY A 11 -17.99 -5.93 -19.80
CA GLY A 11 -17.99 -4.57 -20.34
C GLY A 11 -17.19 -4.42 -21.65
N PRO A 12 -17.07 -3.19 -22.18
CA PRO A 12 -16.34 -2.94 -23.41
C PRO A 12 -14.87 -3.29 -23.22
N LYS A 13 -14.37 -4.26 -23.99
CA LYS A 13 -12.99 -4.77 -23.98
C LYS A 13 -12.50 -5.31 -22.60
N GLY A 14 -13.43 -5.69 -21.70
CA GLY A 14 -13.06 -6.23 -20.39
C GLY A 14 -12.76 -5.18 -19.31
N PHE A 15 -13.11 -3.93 -19.51
CA PHE A 15 -12.85 -2.85 -18.53
C PHE A 15 -13.52 -3.09 -17.17
N LEU A 16 -14.69 -3.73 -17.15
CA LEU A 16 -15.41 -4.06 -15.91
C LEU A 16 -14.95 -5.38 -15.25
N GLN A 17 -13.93 -6.04 -15.78
CA GLN A 17 -13.43 -7.30 -15.22
C GLN A 17 -12.96 -7.19 -13.76
N PRO A 18 -12.24 -6.15 -13.31
CA PRO A 18 -11.87 -6.00 -11.90
C PRO A 18 -13.09 -5.94 -10.97
N ALA A 19 -14.15 -5.25 -11.38
CA ALA A 19 -15.39 -5.19 -10.60
C ALA A 19 -16.10 -6.57 -10.54
N ALA A 20 -16.16 -7.28 -11.66
CA ALA A 20 -16.72 -8.62 -11.71
C ALA A 20 -15.94 -9.62 -10.84
N ASP A 21 -14.62 -9.52 -10.83
CA ASP A 21 -13.76 -10.36 -9.99
C ASP A 21 -13.92 -10.04 -8.49
N ALA A 22 -14.07 -8.76 -8.13
CA ALA A 22 -14.37 -8.35 -6.76
C ALA A 22 -15.70 -8.92 -6.28
N VAL A 23 -16.78 -8.79 -7.07
CA VAL A 23 -18.09 -9.35 -6.74
C VAL A 23 -18.03 -10.87 -6.61
N LYS A 24 -17.35 -11.55 -7.53
CA LYS A 24 -17.15 -13.01 -7.47
C LYS A 24 -16.45 -13.45 -6.19
N LEU A 25 -15.42 -12.71 -5.75
CA LEU A 25 -14.67 -13.04 -4.53
C LEU A 25 -15.54 -12.87 -3.27
N PHE A 26 -16.43 -11.87 -3.24
CA PHE A 26 -17.35 -11.65 -2.12
C PHE A 26 -18.35 -12.79 -1.92
N PHE A 27 -18.84 -13.39 -3.03
CA PHE A 27 -19.82 -14.48 -2.99
C PHE A 27 -19.20 -15.88 -3.05
N LYS A 28 -17.88 -15.98 -3.06
CA LYS A 28 -17.19 -17.26 -3.05
C LYS A 28 -17.24 -17.89 -1.67
N GLU A 29 -17.52 -19.20 -1.61
CA GLU A 29 -17.50 -19.97 -0.37
C GLU A 29 -16.11 -19.93 0.28
N ASP A 30 -16.09 -19.72 1.58
CA ASP A 30 -14.87 -19.79 2.38
C ASP A 30 -14.57 -21.25 2.74
N ILE A 31 -13.40 -21.73 2.35
CA ILE A 31 -12.96 -23.10 2.56
C ILE A 31 -11.89 -23.13 3.66
N ILE A 32 -12.27 -23.66 4.82
CA ILE A 32 -11.34 -23.86 5.94
C ILE A 32 -10.84 -25.30 5.90
N PRO A 33 -9.51 -25.55 5.83
CA PRO A 33 -8.96 -26.90 5.91
C PRO A 33 -9.35 -27.61 7.23
N THR A 34 -9.66 -28.89 7.17
CA THR A 34 -10.15 -29.64 8.33
C THR A 34 -9.14 -29.74 9.48
N LEU A 35 -7.84 -29.73 9.16
CA LEU A 35 -6.74 -29.80 10.13
C LEU A 35 -6.15 -28.45 10.48
N ALA A 36 -6.75 -27.34 10.02
CA ALA A 36 -6.26 -26.00 10.30
C ALA A 36 -6.55 -25.59 11.75
N ASP A 37 -5.61 -24.83 12.31
CA ASP A 37 -5.82 -24.11 13.58
C ASP A 37 -6.73 -22.91 13.32
N LYS A 38 -8.03 -23.08 13.56
CA LYS A 38 -9.09 -22.12 13.21
C LYS A 38 -8.86 -20.71 13.75
N PRO A 39 -8.50 -20.48 15.04
CA PRO A 39 -8.28 -19.11 15.52
C PRO A 39 -7.14 -18.40 14.82
N VAL A 40 -6.00 -19.07 14.60
CA VAL A 40 -4.86 -18.49 13.90
C VAL A 40 -5.17 -18.26 12.43
N TYR A 41 -5.90 -19.18 11.80
CA TYR A 41 -6.33 -19.07 10.41
C TYR A 41 -7.25 -17.88 10.17
N LEU A 42 -8.13 -17.52 11.13
CA LEU A 42 -9.00 -16.35 11.03
C LEU A 42 -8.29 -15.03 11.34
N ILE A 43 -7.28 -15.05 12.23
CA ILE A 43 -6.49 -13.85 12.58
C ILE A 43 -5.55 -13.46 11.43
N ALA A 44 -5.03 -14.43 10.67
CA ALA A 44 -4.05 -14.17 9.63
C ALA A 44 -4.52 -13.17 8.54
N PRO A 45 -5.72 -13.29 7.94
CA PRO A 45 -6.25 -12.29 7.01
C PRO A 45 -6.49 -10.94 7.68
N ALA A 46 -6.93 -10.92 8.94
CA ALA A 46 -7.14 -9.69 9.69
C ALA A 46 -5.82 -8.93 9.88
N MET A 47 -4.72 -9.63 10.18
CA MET A 47 -3.39 -9.04 10.28
C MET A 47 -2.85 -8.49 8.97
N ALA A 48 -3.34 -8.92 7.83
CA ALA A 48 -3.00 -8.33 6.53
C ALA A 48 -3.88 -7.12 6.19
N VAL A 49 -5.19 -7.18 6.48
CA VAL A 49 -6.15 -6.15 6.09
C VAL A 49 -6.14 -4.94 7.05
N ILE A 50 -6.06 -5.17 8.37
CA ILE A 50 -6.08 -4.09 9.36
C ILE A 50 -4.93 -3.08 9.15
N PRO A 51 -3.66 -3.50 8.98
CA PRO A 51 -2.57 -2.60 8.66
C PRO A 51 -2.81 -1.80 7.38
N ALA A 52 -3.31 -2.45 6.33
CA ALA A 52 -3.61 -1.78 5.06
C ALA A 52 -4.63 -0.64 5.22
N ILE A 53 -5.67 -0.82 6.05
CA ILE A 53 -6.65 0.22 6.34
C ILE A 53 -6.05 1.34 7.19
N ILE A 54 -5.25 1.00 8.19
CA ILE A 54 -4.66 1.98 9.13
C ILE A 54 -3.69 2.93 8.40
N ILE A 55 -2.95 2.46 7.41
CA ILE A 55 -2.03 3.28 6.60
C ILE A 55 -2.77 4.45 5.93
N TRP A 56 -4.01 4.24 5.49
CA TRP A 56 -4.81 5.28 4.84
C TRP A 56 -5.06 6.50 5.73
N ALA A 57 -5.02 6.33 7.04
CA ALA A 57 -5.21 7.42 8.00
C ALA A 57 -4.11 8.49 7.94
N VAL A 58 -2.90 8.12 7.48
CA VAL A 58 -1.71 8.99 7.50
C VAL A 58 -1.45 9.59 6.11
N ILE A 59 -2.10 9.09 5.06
CA ILE A 59 -1.90 9.58 3.69
C ILE A 59 -2.76 10.83 3.45
N PRO A 60 -2.16 11.98 3.07
CA PRO A 60 -2.91 13.17 2.69
C PRO A 60 -3.51 12.99 1.29
N PHE A 61 -4.83 12.82 1.19
CA PHE A 61 -5.53 12.62 -0.09
C PHE A 61 -5.84 13.92 -0.83
N GLY A 62 -5.79 15.05 -0.17
CA GLY A 62 -6.08 16.35 -0.75
C GLY A 62 -6.80 17.29 0.20
N CYS A 63 -7.31 18.40 -0.35
CA CYS A 63 -8.08 19.39 0.37
C CYS A 63 -9.49 19.52 -0.18
N LEU A 64 -10.46 19.75 0.70
CA LEU A 64 -11.82 20.13 0.35
C LEU A 64 -11.94 21.67 0.19
N ASN A 65 -11.07 22.29 -0.58
CA ASN A 65 -11.19 23.73 -0.82
C ASN A 65 -11.81 23.97 -2.20
N LEU A 66 -12.98 24.60 -2.23
CA LEU A 66 -13.72 24.94 -3.45
C LEU A 66 -12.99 25.94 -4.37
N ASN A 67 -11.96 26.61 -3.87
CA ASN A 67 -11.25 27.67 -4.61
C ASN A 67 -10.04 27.18 -5.40
N TRP A 68 -9.76 25.88 -5.45
CA TRP A 68 -8.63 25.26 -6.18
C TRP A 68 -7.25 25.85 -5.85
N ASP A 69 -7.12 26.55 -4.73
CA ASP A 69 -5.88 27.19 -4.32
C ASP A 69 -5.03 26.19 -3.53
N TYR A 70 -4.15 25.48 -4.25
CA TYR A 70 -3.27 24.46 -3.68
C TYR A 70 -2.37 24.99 -2.56
N GLN A 71 -1.94 26.26 -2.66
CA GLN A 71 -1.06 26.86 -1.67
C GLN A 71 -1.79 27.17 -0.36
N ALA A 72 -3.05 27.55 -0.42
CA ALA A 72 -3.87 27.80 0.77
C ALA A 72 -4.18 26.51 1.56
N CYS A 73 -4.27 25.39 0.87
CA CYS A 73 -4.53 24.08 1.49
C CYS A 73 -3.34 23.53 2.26
N PHE A 74 -2.13 23.82 1.81
CA PHE A 74 -0.89 23.26 2.36
C PHE A 74 -0.02 24.34 3.04
N SER A 75 -0.52 25.58 3.19
CA SER A 75 0.17 26.60 3.95
C SER A 75 0.33 26.19 5.41
N ALA A 76 1.54 26.38 5.93
CA ALA A 76 1.90 26.03 7.30
C ALA A 76 1.18 26.86 8.38
N ASP A 77 0.48 27.94 7.98
CA ASP A 77 -0.25 28.82 8.88
C ASP A 77 -1.63 28.24 9.20
N PRO A 78 -1.84 27.74 10.44
CA PRO A 78 -3.13 27.20 10.86
C PRO A 78 -4.25 28.25 10.87
N ASP A 79 -3.92 29.54 10.91
CA ASP A 79 -4.86 30.65 11.01
C ASP A 79 -5.26 31.23 9.64
N ALA A 80 -4.53 30.94 8.58
CA ALA A 80 -4.79 31.51 7.25
C ALA A 80 -5.95 30.81 6.50
N ALA A 81 -6.29 29.59 6.87
CA ALA A 81 -7.38 28.87 6.26
C ALA A 81 -8.30 28.29 7.33
N GLY A 82 -9.17 29.04 7.92
CA GLY A 82 -10.13 28.71 8.99
C GLY A 82 -10.83 27.35 8.98
N LEU A 83 -10.37 26.40 8.19
CA LEU A 83 -10.70 24.99 8.19
C LEU A 83 -9.53 24.22 7.56
N ARG A 84 -8.80 23.47 8.36
CA ARG A 84 -7.92 22.38 7.89
C ARG A 84 -8.79 21.28 7.28
N ASN A 85 -9.26 21.48 6.09
CA ASN A 85 -10.01 20.45 5.33
C ASN A 85 -9.05 19.56 4.54
N ILE A 86 -7.93 19.17 5.16
CA ILE A 86 -7.06 18.15 4.61
C ILE A 86 -7.76 16.81 4.83
N LEU A 87 -7.96 16.07 3.76
CA LEU A 87 -8.45 14.69 3.82
C LEU A 87 -7.34 13.77 4.35
N GLN A 88 -6.95 14.00 5.60
CA GLN A 88 -5.98 13.21 6.35
C GLN A 88 -6.53 13.04 7.77
N ILE A 89 -6.59 11.82 8.27
CA ILE A 89 -7.16 11.52 9.58
C ILE A 89 -6.14 11.83 10.68
N ALA A 90 -4.87 11.50 10.46
CA ALA A 90 -3.80 11.69 11.43
C ALA A 90 -2.56 12.29 10.76
N ASP A 91 -2.15 13.48 11.23
CA ASP A 91 -0.88 14.10 10.86
C ASP A 91 0.19 13.72 11.89
N ILE A 92 1.13 12.87 11.48
CA ILE A 92 2.19 12.34 12.33
C ILE A 92 3.53 12.81 11.78
N ASN A 93 4.37 13.42 12.63
CA ASN A 93 5.70 13.91 12.23
C ASN A 93 6.62 12.82 11.66
N VAL A 94 6.38 11.57 12.00
CA VAL A 94 7.11 10.37 11.51
C VAL A 94 6.24 9.53 10.59
N GLY A 95 5.34 10.14 9.82
CA GLY A 95 4.34 9.45 8.99
C GLY A 95 4.94 8.43 8.03
N VAL A 96 6.05 8.75 7.39
CA VAL A 96 6.75 7.82 6.47
C VAL A 96 7.23 6.56 7.20
N LEU A 97 7.87 6.72 8.36
CA LEU A 97 8.34 5.60 9.17
C LEU A 97 7.17 4.75 9.68
N TYR A 98 6.06 5.40 10.06
CA TYR A 98 4.85 4.73 10.48
C TYR A 98 4.27 3.85 9.36
N ILE A 99 4.21 4.35 8.12
CA ILE A 99 3.75 3.57 6.96
C ILE A 99 4.61 2.32 6.80
N LEU A 100 5.94 2.45 6.78
CA LEU A 100 6.86 1.32 6.64
C LEU A 100 6.73 0.31 7.78
N ALA A 101 6.57 0.76 9.02
CA ALA A 101 6.39 -0.12 10.16
C ALA A 101 5.07 -0.89 10.12
N VAL A 102 4.00 -0.25 9.67
CA VAL A 102 2.67 -0.87 9.61
C VAL A 102 2.57 -1.84 8.42
N THR A 103 3.21 -1.55 7.27
CA THR A 103 3.28 -2.49 6.14
C THR A 103 3.98 -3.79 6.53
N SER A 104 5.07 -3.70 7.30
CA SER A 104 5.83 -4.88 7.79
C SER A 104 4.97 -5.84 8.62
N ILE A 105 3.96 -5.34 9.33
CA ILE A 105 3.02 -6.20 10.09
C ILE A 105 2.21 -7.10 9.15
N GLY A 106 1.90 -6.66 7.94
CA GLY A 106 1.16 -7.45 6.94
C GLY A 106 1.86 -8.75 6.56
N VAL A 107 3.19 -8.78 6.60
CA VAL A 107 3.99 -9.97 6.28
C VAL A 107 3.73 -11.12 7.26
N TYR A 108 3.50 -10.79 8.54
CA TYR A 108 3.13 -11.80 9.55
C TYR A 108 1.81 -12.49 9.22
N GLY A 109 0.85 -11.76 8.65
CA GLY A 109 -0.42 -12.35 8.23
C GLY A 109 -0.24 -13.50 7.23
N ILE A 110 0.63 -13.33 6.25
CA ILE A 110 0.92 -14.36 5.23
C ILE A 110 1.63 -15.56 5.84
N THR A 111 2.61 -15.32 6.72
CA THR A 111 3.36 -16.37 7.40
C THR A 111 2.45 -17.20 8.30
N LEU A 112 1.59 -16.53 9.09
CA LEU A 112 0.63 -17.18 9.97
C LEU A 112 -0.43 -17.99 9.21
N ALA A 113 -0.90 -17.49 8.06
CA ALA A 113 -1.84 -18.23 7.21
C ALA A 113 -1.22 -19.54 6.70
N GLY A 114 0.05 -19.49 6.26
CA GLY A 114 0.79 -20.67 5.86
C GLY A 114 0.96 -21.69 6.98
N TRP A 115 1.29 -21.20 8.17
CA TRP A 115 1.49 -22.06 9.35
C TRP A 115 0.18 -22.66 9.88
N ALA A 116 -0.86 -21.85 9.98
CA ALA A 116 -2.17 -22.27 10.47
C ALA A 116 -2.84 -23.36 9.63
N SER A 117 -2.50 -23.44 8.36
CA SER A 117 -3.04 -24.45 7.42
C SER A 117 -2.60 -25.88 7.74
N ASN A 118 -1.65 -26.08 8.65
CA ASN A 118 -1.07 -27.37 9.05
C ASN A 118 -0.66 -28.26 7.86
N ASN A 119 -0.17 -27.63 6.80
CA ASN A 119 0.30 -28.28 5.58
C ASN A 119 1.71 -27.79 5.25
N LYS A 120 2.66 -28.72 5.11
CA LYS A 120 4.06 -28.39 4.82
C LYS A 120 4.24 -27.54 3.54
N TYR A 121 3.44 -27.80 2.52
CA TYR A 121 3.51 -27.03 1.25
C TYR A 121 2.98 -25.62 1.41
N SER A 122 1.90 -25.44 2.16
CA SER A 122 1.35 -24.12 2.49
C SER A 122 2.34 -23.32 3.33
N MET A 123 2.98 -23.95 4.32
CA MET A 123 4.00 -23.31 5.14
C MET A 123 5.21 -22.86 4.30
N MET A 124 5.73 -23.72 3.42
CA MET A 124 6.84 -23.36 2.53
C MET A 124 6.45 -22.24 1.57
N GLY A 125 5.23 -22.25 1.03
CA GLY A 125 4.69 -21.18 0.19
C GLY A 125 4.60 -19.85 0.95
N GLY A 126 4.08 -19.86 2.18
CA GLY A 126 4.01 -18.69 3.05
C GLY A 126 5.38 -18.11 3.39
N LEU A 127 6.35 -18.94 3.74
CA LEU A 127 7.73 -18.50 4.01
C LEU A 127 8.42 -17.92 2.77
N ARG A 128 8.22 -18.54 1.61
CA ARG A 128 8.76 -18.02 0.34
C ARG A 128 8.18 -16.64 0.02
N SER A 129 6.88 -16.48 0.17
CA SER A 129 6.20 -15.20 -0.07
C SER A 129 6.65 -14.14 0.94
N ALA A 130 6.76 -14.48 2.22
CA ALA A 130 7.25 -13.58 3.25
C ALA A 130 8.70 -13.13 2.98
N ALA A 131 9.59 -14.05 2.61
CA ALA A 131 10.98 -13.71 2.27
C ALA A 131 11.06 -12.75 1.07
N GLN A 132 10.20 -12.94 0.07
CA GLN A 132 10.11 -12.07 -1.09
C GLN A 132 9.63 -10.67 -0.68
N LEU A 133 8.55 -10.56 0.10
CA LEU A 133 8.01 -9.30 0.59
C LEU A 133 9.05 -8.51 1.39
N ILE A 134 9.72 -9.13 2.35
CA ILE A 134 10.78 -8.47 3.15
C ILE A 134 11.91 -7.96 2.26
N SER A 135 12.32 -8.72 1.26
CA SER A 135 13.40 -8.31 0.34
C SER A 135 13.01 -7.06 -0.46
N TYR A 136 11.79 -7.00 -0.97
CA TYR A 136 11.33 -5.84 -1.74
C TYR A 136 10.96 -4.65 -0.84
N GLU A 137 10.53 -4.88 0.39
CA GLU A 137 10.29 -3.83 1.37
C GLU A 137 11.57 -3.07 1.72
N LEU A 138 12.71 -3.75 1.81
CA LEU A 138 14.01 -3.11 1.99
C LEU A 138 14.38 -2.19 0.81
N ALA A 139 14.16 -2.65 -0.42
CA ALA A 139 14.42 -1.85 -1.62
C ALA A 139 13.48 -0.62 -1.69
N LEU A 140 12.20 -0.81 -1.34
CA LEU A 140 11.21 0.24 -1.28
C LEU A 140 11.56 1.25 -0.18
N GLY A 141 11.96 0.79 1.01
CA GLY A 141 12.42 1.63 2.11
C GLY A 141 13.64 2.47 1.73
N ALA A 142 14.60 1.91 0.98
CA ALA A 142 15.76 2.65 0.49
C ALA A 142 15.35 3.76 -0.51
N ALA A 143 14.40 3.48 -1.41
CA ALA A 143 13.87 4.49 -2.34
C ALA A 143 13.13 5.62 -1.60
N VAL A 144 12.33 5.28 -0.59
CA VAL A 144 11.64 6.26 0.26
C VAL A 144 12.62 7.07 1.10
N LEU A 145 13.71 6.45 1.60
CA LEU A 145 14.76 7.15 2.34
C LEU A 145 15.40 8.25 1.47
N ALA A 146 15.60 8.02 0.18
CA ALA A 146 16.11 9.04 -0.73
C ALA A 146 15.18 10.27 -0.77
N VAL A 147 13.86 10.07 -0.75
CA VAL A 147 12.87 11.16 -0.66
C VAL A 147 13.01 11.91 0.66
N VAL A 148 13.10 11.20 1.78
CA VAL A 148 13.28 11.79 3.11
C VAL A 148 14.56 12.61 3.18
N MET A 149 15.66 12.13 2.61
CA MET A 149 16.93 12.87 2.55
C MET A 149 16.84 14.16 1.73
N THR A 150 16.05 14.16 0.66
CA THR A 150 15.87 15.35 -0.19
C THR A 150 15.03 16.42 0.49
N TYR A 151 13.95 16.03 1.15
CA TYR A 151 13.01 16.97 1.78
C TYR A 151 13.30 17.24 3.26
N GLY A 152 14.21 16.49 3.89
CA GLY A 152 14.62 16.67 5.28
C GLY A 152 13.53 16.43 6.32
N THR A 153 12.45 15.75 5.96
CA THR A 153 11.31 15.50 6.85
C THR A 153 10.74 14.09 6.68
N LEU A 154 10.18 13.53 7.76
CA LEU A 154 9.45 12.25 7.78
C LEU A 154 7.93 12.44 7.74
N SER A 155 7.44 13.68 7.84
CA SER A 155 6.00 13.97 7.76
C SER A 155 5.52 13.88 6.32
N THR A 156 4.51 13.06 6.06
CA THR A 156 3.88 12.92 4.74
C THR A 156 3.26 14.24 4.27
N HIS A 157 2.68 15.00 5.19
CA HIS A 157 2.11 16.31 4.92
C HIS A 157 3.16 17.30 4.44
N GLN A 158 4.28 17.43 5.17
CA GLN A 158 5.36 18.36 4.80
C GLN A 158 6.02 18.02 3.47
N ILE A 159 6.18 16.72 3.16
CA ILE A 159 6.69 16.27 1.86
C ILE A 159 5.78 16.76 0.73
N VAL A 160 4.46 16.64 0.90
CA VAL A 160 3.49 17.10 -0.13
C VAL A 160 3.54 18.61 -0.31
N VAL A 161 3.61 19.39 0.80
CA VAL A 161 3.73 20.86 0.75
C VAL A 161 4.98 21.29 -0.02
N GLN A 162 6.13 20.67 0.24
CA GLN A 162 7.39 21.02 -0.43
C GLN A 162 7.39 20.66 -1.92
N GLN A 163 6.51 19.74 -2.35
CA GLN A 163 6.34 19.40 -3.77
C GLN A 163 5.42 20.36 -4.55
N ALA A 164 4.81 21.33 -3.90
CA ALA A 164 3.92 22.28 -4.56
C ALA A 164 4.60 23.10 -5.68
N GLY A 165 5.92 23.35 -5.58
CA GLY A 165 6.70 24.07 -6.60
C GLY A 165 7.28 23.16 -7.69
N LEU A 166 7.80 22.00 -7.33
CA LEU A 166 8.42 21.05 -8.24
C LEU A 166 8.13 19.62 -7.77
N TRP A 167 7.56 18.82 -8.64
CA TRP A 167 7.24 17.44 -8.34
C TRP A 167 8.51 16.63 -8.06
N GLY A 168 8.50 15.84 -7.00
CA GLY A 168 9.63 15.03 -6.55
C GLY A 168 10.18 14.04 -7.59
N ILE A 169 9.38 13.70 -8.59
CA ILE A 169 9.79 12.84 -9.72
C ILE A 169 10.95 13.47 -10.52
N VAL A 170 10.97 14.81 -10.67
CA VAL A 170 11.98 15.50 -11.48
C VAL A 170 13.37 15.43 -10.83
N PRO A 171 13.56 15.82 -9.56
CA PRO A 171 14.87 15.75 -8.90
C PRO A 171 15.28 14.32 -8.55
N GLN A 172 14.33 13.39 -8.40
CA GLN A 172 14.56 12.02 -7.97
C GLN A 172 14.04 10.97 -8.97
N PHE A 173 14.30 11.20 -10.26
CA PHE A 173 13.86 10.30 -11.32
C PHE A 173 14.30 8.84 -11.11
N LEU A 174 15.53 8.62 -10.70
CA LEU A 174 16.04 7.28 -10.42
C LEU A 174 15.34 6.63 -9.21
N GLY A 175 15.14 7.39 -8.13
CA GLY A 175 14.41 6.93 -6.94
C GLY A 175 12.96 6.57 -7.26
N PHE A 176 12.31 7.35 -8.13
CA PHE A 176 10.96 7.04 -8.61
C PHE A 176 10.89 5.72 -9.38
N ILE A 177 11.84 5.49 -10.31
CA ILE A 177 11.91 4.23 -11.07
C ILE A 177 12.12 3.05 -10.12
N LEU A 178 13.06 3.15 -9.19
CA LEU A 178 13.33 2.09 -8.21
C LEU A 178 12.10 1.82 -7.33
N PHE A 179 11.41 2.86 -6.89
CA PHE A 179 10.18 2.73 -6.12
C PHE A 179 9.09 1.99 -6.92
N MET A 180 8.89 2.36 -8.19
CA MET A 180 7.91 1.70 -9.06
C MET A 180 8.22 0.23 -9.29
N PHE A 181 9.48 -0.12 -9.51
CA PHE A 181 9.88 -1.53 -9.65
C PHE A 181 9.71 -2.30 -8.33
N ALA A 182 10.14 -1.75 -7.20
CA ALA A 182 10.01 -2.39 -5.91
C ALA A 182 8.54 -2.61 -5.53
N SER A 183 7.68 -1.62 -5.72
CA SER A 183 6.25 -1.72 -5.41
C SER A 183 5.50 -2.72 -6.32
N THR A 184 5.86 -2.80 -7.61
CA THR A 184 5.28 -3.81 -8.50
C THR A 184 5.73 -5.23 -8.15
N ALA A 185 6.96 -5.39 -7.71
CA ALA A 185 7.51 -6.68 -7.29
C ALA A 185 6.93 -7.13 -5.94
N GLU A 186 6.61 -6.21 -5.04
CA GLU A 186 5.97 -6.47 -3.76
C GLU A 186 4.56 -7.09 -3.93
N VAL A 187 3.82 -6.69 -4.94
CA VAL A 187 2.47 -7.23 -5.22
C VAL A 187 2.50 -8.71 -5.65
N VAL A 188 3.68 -9.33 -5.83
CA VAL A 188 3.85 -10.76 -6.17
C VAL A 188 2.99 -11.19 -7.36
N ARG A 189 2.92 -10.37 -8.40
CA ARG A 189 2.23 -10.68 -9.66
C ARG A 189 3.21 -10.88 -10.79
N ALA A 190 2.76 -11.58 -11.84
CA ALA A 190 3.58 -11.72 -13.04
C ALA A 190 4.09 -10.34 -13.52
N PRO A 191 5.38 -10.21 -13.83
CA PRO A 191 6.36 -11.25 -14.16
C PRO A 191 7.24 -11.76 -12.98
N PHE A 192 6.96 -11.38 -11.72
CA PHE A 192 7.75 -11.75 -10.53
C PHE A 192 7.13 -12.94 -9.77
#